data_7fa08a56379143f1e13f7a49cc469309
#
_entry.id   7fa08a56379143f1e13f7a49cc469309
#
_cell.length_a   1.000
_cell.length_b   1.000
_cell.length_c   1.000
_cell.angle_alpha   90.00
_cell.angle_beta   90.00
_cell.angle_gamma   90.00
#
_symmetry.space_group_name_H-M   'P 1'
#
loop_
_entity.id
_entity.type
_entity.pdbx_description
1 polymer ?
#
loop_
_entity_poly.entity_id
_entity_poly.type
_entity_poly.pdbx_seq_one_letter_code
_entity_poly.pdbx_strand_id
1 'polypeptide(L)'
;MSKKPRFKEVIRPPFWLISFLYFMLFSIVLAMWAALGNTAAINALAISLVLGAVIIHLGTSTIIVDEGELRIKRAHIPIKYLGECAIIDKRNFSFARTRGADPAAYFATTFWISQGITVKVNDERDPTPYWLISTRKASELVEALKS
;
A
#
# COMPACT_ATOMS: atom_id res chain seq x y z
N MET A 1 -10.10 -27.16 1.55
CA MET A 1 -10.62 -26.38 0.39
C MET A 1 -10.44 -24.90 0.68
N SER A 2 -9.56 -24.25 -0.02
CA SER A 2 -9.35 -22.80 0.13
C SER A 2 -10.57 -22.08 -0.47
N LYS A 3 -11.47 -21.56 0.36
CA LYS A 3 -12.57 -20.70 -0.10
C LYS A 3 -11.95 -19.46 -0.77
N LYS A 4 -12.49 -19.07 -1.91
CA LYS A 4 -12.07 -17.81 -2.56
C LYS A 4 -12.34 -16.65 -1.59
N PRO A 5 -11.39 -15.73 -1.38
CA PRO A 5 -11.64 -14.56 -0.55
C PRO A 5 -12.79 -13.75 -1.15
N ARG A 6 -13.62 -13.16 -0.30
CA ARG A 6 -14.75 -12.30 -0.72
C ARG A 6 -14.29 -11.09 -1.52
N PHE A 7 -13.13 -10.57 -1.14
CA PHE A 7 -12.48 -9.45 -1.83
C PHE A 7 -10.96 -9.64 -1.80
N LYS A 8 -10.32 -9.39 -2.93
CA LYS A 8 -8.85 -9.35 -3.03
C LYS A 8 -8.43 -8.27 -4.00
N GLU A 9 -7.65 -7.33 -3.53
CA GLU A 9 -7.01 -6.31 -4.35
C GLU A 9 -5.50 -6.32 -4.11
N VAL A 10 -4.72 -6.33 -5.19
CA VAL A 10 -3.26 -6.17 -5.13
C VAL A 10 -2.91 -4.79 -5.68
N ILE A 11 -2.43 -3.93 -4.81
CA ILE A 11 -2.01 -2.58 -5.14
C ILE A 11 -0.52 -2.61 -5.44
N ARG A 12 -0.17 -2.42 -6.71
CA ARG A 12 1.22 -2.35 -7.19
C ARG A 12 1.59 -0.92 -7.52
N PRO A 13 2.89 -0.57 -7.42
CA PRO A 13 3.37 0.70 -7.92
C PRO A 13 3.02 0.86 -9.41
N PRO A 14 2.64 2.06 -9.86
CA PRO A 14 2.32 2.31 -11.27
C PRO A 14 3.57 2.21 -12.14
N PHE A 15 3.38 1.90 -13.40
CA PHE A 15 4.47 1.68 -14.36
C PHE A 15 5.42 2.88 -14.46
N TRP A 16 4.89 4.11 -14.46
CA TRP A 16 5.71 5.33 -14.53
C TRP A 16 6.68 5.46 -13.35
N LEU A 17 6.25 5.04 -12.14
CA LEU A 17 7.07 5.08 -10.95
C LEU A 17 8.19 4.03 -11.00
N ILE A 18 7.88 2.83 -11.49
CA ILE A 18 8.87 1.76 -11.70
C ILE A 18 9.90 2.20 -12.73
N SER A 19 9.45 2.79 -13.84
CA SER A 19 10.34 3.31 -14.89
C SER A 19 11.23 4.43 -14.36
N PHE A 20 10.69 5.34 -13.58
CA PHE A 20 11.46 6.41 -12.96
C PHE A 20 12.51 5.86 -11.97
N LEU A 21 12.13 4.87 -11.15
CA LEU A 21 13.05 4.21 -10.22
C LEU A 21 14.24 3.59 -10.97
N TYR A 22 13.97 2.79 -12.01
CA TYR A 22 15.04 2.15 -12.78
C TYR A 22 15.86 3.16 -13.58
N PHE A 23 15.27 4.24 -14.06
CA PHE A 23 16.00 5.34 -14.71
C PHE A 23 17.01 5.96 -13.72
N MET A 24 16.61 6.22 -12.47
CA MET A 24 17.49 6.73 -11.43
C MET A 24 18.62 5.75 -11.09
N LEU A 25 18.28 4.48 -10.91
CA LEU A 25 19.28 3.43 -10.63
C LEU A 25 20.27 3.25 -11.79
N PHE A 26 19.79 3.30 -13.03
CA PHE A 26 20.63 3.22 -14.22
C PHE A 26 21.58 4.41 -14.33
N SER A 27 21.16 5.61 -13.96
CA SER A 27 22.03 6.81 -13.90
C SER A 27 23.20 6.59 -12.94
N ILE A 28 22.97 5.91 -11.82
CA ILE A 28 24.04 5.54 -10.87
C ILE A 28 25.01 4.55 -11.51
N VAL A 29 24.51 3.56 -12.24
CA VAL A 29 25.37 2.59 -12.95
C VAL A 29 26.27 3.28 -13.97
N LEU A 30 25.72 4.24 -14.73
CA LEU A 30 26.52 5.03 -15.70
C LEU A 30 27.57 5.88 -15.00
N ALA A 31 27.24 6.51 -13.89
CA ALA A 31 28.20 7.30 -13.11
C ALA A 31 29.34 6.42 -12.55
N MET A 32 29.02 5.23 -12.05
CA MET A 32 29.99 4.27 -11.56
C MET A 32 30.90 3.74 -12.68
N TRP A 33 30.32 3.52 -13.85
CA TRP A 33 31.09 3.13 -15.05
C TRP A 33 32.08 4.20 -15.47
N ALA A 34 31.64 5.45 -15.55
CA ALA A 34 32.48 6.58 -15.95
C ALA A 34 33.62 6.85 -14.94
N ALA A 35 33.34 6.70 -13.65
CA ALA A 35 34.32 7.03 -12.59
C ALA A 35 35.28 5.86 -12.25
N LEU A 36 34.80 4.63 -12.24
CA LEU A 36 35.51 3.47 -11.68
C LEU A 36 35.65 2.29 -12.64
N GLY A 37 35.13 2.39 -13.86
CA GLY A 37 35.26 1.40 -14.92
C GLY A 37 34.28 0.21 -14.84
N ASN A 38 34.54 -0.80 -15.66
CA ASN A 38 33.58 -1.88 -15.94
C ASN A 38 33.20 -2.72 -14.72
N THR A 39 34.15 -3.07 -13.87
CA THR A 39 33.88 -3.91 -12.70
C THR A 39 32.93 -3.22 -11.73
N ALA A 40 33.13 -1.94 -11.47
CA ALA A 40 32.25 -1.15 -10.62
C ALA A 40 30.84 -1.00 -11.23
N ALA A 41 30.72 -0.82 -12.54
CA ALA A 41 29.45 -0.75 -13.24
C ALA A 41 28.67 -2.06 -13.15
N ILE A 42 29.32 -3.20 -13.31
CA ILE A 42 28.66 -4.52 -13.20
C ILE A 42 28.12 -4.75 -11.79
N ASN A 43 28.91 -4.43 -10.77
CA ASN A 43 28.49 -4.55 -9.37
C ASN A 43 27.32 -3.58 -9.07
N ALA A 44 27.40 -2.32 -9.53
CA ALA A 44 26.34 -1.35 -9.39
C ALA A 44 25.05 -1.78 -10.09
N LEU A 45 25.14 -2.39 -11.28
CA LEU A 45 24.00 -2.94 -12.01
C LEU A 45 23.34 -4.07 -11.22
N ALA A 46 24.11 -5.03 -10.73
CA ALA A 46 23.59 -6.15 -9.94
C ALA A 46 22.88 -5.66 -8.67
N ILE A 47 23.49 -4.74 -7.93
CA ILE A 47 22.90 -4.13 -6.73
C ILE A 47 21.63 -3.36 -7.09
N SER A 48 21.63 -2.59 -8.17
CA SER A 48 20.48 -1.80 -8.63
C SER A 48 19.29 -2.68 -9.00
N LEU A 49 19.50 -3.80 -9.66
CA LEU A 49 18.43 -4.74 -10.00
C LEU A 49 17.79 -5.34 -8.75
N VAL A 50 18.61 -5.79 -7.79
CA VAL A 50 18.12 -6.33 -6.52
C VAL A 50 17.40 -5.26 -5.71
N LEU A 51 17.99 -4.08 -5.57
CA LEU A 51 17.39 -2.96 -4.83
C LEU A 51 16.06 -2.52 -5.44
N GLY A 52 15.99 -2.39 -6.77
CA GLY A 52 14.75 -2.07 -7.48
C GLY A 52 13.66 -3.09 -7.23
N ALA A 53 13.98 -4.39 -7.32
CA ALA A 53 13.05 -5.48 -7.06
C ALA A 53 12.53 -5.44 -5.60
N VAL A 54 13.41 -5.22 -4.62
CA VAL A 54 13.05 -5.09 -3.20
C VAL A 54 12.11 -3.90 -2.97
N ILE A 55 12.41 -2.73 -3.53
CA ILE A 55 11.57 -1.53 -3.40
C ILE A 55 10.18 -1.77 -3.99
N ILE A 56 10.08 -2.39 -5.16
CA ILE A 56 8.79 -2.72 -5.80
C ILE A 56 8.01 -3.72 -4.94
N HIS A 57 8.68 -4.74 -4.41
CA HIS A 57 8.05 -5.73 -3.54
C HIS A 57 7.50 -5.10 -2.26
N LEU A 58 8.30 -4.26 -1.58
CA LEU A 58 7.87 -3.54 -0.38
C LEU A 58 6.75 -2.52 -0.67
N GLY A 59 6.74 -1.92 -1.86
CA GLY A 59 5.69 -1.01 -2.31
C GLY A 59 4.37 -1.70 -2.63
N THR A 60 4.36 -3.01 -2.86
CA THR A 60 3.15 -3.77 -3.16
C THR A 60 2.35 -4.04 -1.89
N SER A 61 1.06 -3.68 -1.92
CA SER A 61 0.11 -3.92 -0.83
C SER A 61 -0.99 -4.87 -1.30
N THR A 62 -1.40 -5.79 -0.42
CA THR A 62 -2.53 -6.67 -0.69
C THR A 62 -3.61 -6.43 0.35
N ILE A 63 -4.84 -6.21 -0.12
CA ILE A 63 -6.04 -6.10 0.70
C ILE A 63 -6.85 -7.36 0.48
N ILE A 64 -7.18 -8.08 1.53
CA ILE A 64 -7.96 -9.32 1.49
C ILE A 64 -9.07 -9.22 2.54
N VAL A 65 -10.30 -9.52 2.11
CA VAL A 65 -11.44 -9.75 3.00
C VAL A 65 -11.82 -11.21 2.88
N ASP A 66 -11.62 -11.97 3.96
CA ASP A 66 -11.87 -13.40 3.99
C ASP A 66 -12.29 -13.86 5.40
N GLU A 67 -13.23 -14.82 5.46
CA GLU A 67 -13.64 -15.52 6.68
C GLU A 67 -13.87 -14.64 7.93
N GLY A 68 -14.38 -13.41 7.72
CA GLY A 68 -14.65 -12.48 8.82
C GLY A 68 -13.45 -11.64 9.28
N GLU A 69 -12.38 -11.61 8.50
CA GLU A 69 -11.22 -10.76 8.74
C GLU A 69 -10.88 -9.86 7.56
N LEU A 70 -10.49 -8.63 7.87
CA LEU A 70 -9.83 -7.72 6.95
C LEU A 70 -8.32 -7.82 7.16
N ARG A 71 -7.60 -8.15 6.11
CA ARG A 71 -6.13 -8.25 6.12
C ARG A 71 -5.51 -7.28 5.14
N ILE A 72 -4.56 -6.48 5.62
CA ILE A 72 -3.80 -5.54 4.78
C ILE A 72 -2.33 -5.68 5.13
N LYS A 73 -1.53 -6.18 4.20
CA LYS A 73 -0.12 -6.53 4.45
C LYS A 73 0.01 -7.48 5.64
N ARG A 74 0.57 -7.00 6.74
CA ARG A 74 0.77 -7.76 7.99
C ARG A 74 -0.30 -7.47 9.04
N ALA A 75 -1.09 -6.40 8.86
CA ALA A 75 -2.16 -6.05 9.76
C ALA A 75 -3.43 -6.85 9.44
N HIS A 76 -4.14 -7.28 10.46
CA HIS A 76 -5.41 -7.97 10.34
C HIS A 76 -6.34 -7.54 11.47
N ILE A 77 -7.62 -7.44 11.16
CA ILE A 77 -8.65 -7.12 12.13
C ILE A 77 -9.92 -7.91 11.81
N PRO A 78 -10.54 -8.58 12.82
CA PRO A 78 -11.82 -9.22 12.62
C PRO A 78 -12.91 -8.20 12.26
N ILE A 79 -13.76 -8.52 11.28
CA ILE A 79 -14.83 -7.63 10.79
C ILE A 79 -15.80 -7.22 11.90
N LYS A 80 -16.01 -8.10 12.90
CA LYS A 80 -16.86 -7.79 14.07
C LYS A 80 -16.45 -6.55 14.87
N TYR A 81 -15.18 -6.16 14.79
CA TYR A 81 -14.66 -4.96 15.44
C TYR A 81 -14.64 -3.73 14.52
N LEU A 82 -15.06 -3.90 13.26
CA LEU A 82 -15.19 -2.80 12.32
C LEU A 82 -16.55 -2.13 12.50
N GLY A 83 -16.51 -0.81 12.58
CA GLY A 83 -17.71 0.02 12.65
C GLY A 83 -18.08 0.57 11.28
N GLU A 84 -18.44 1.83 11.27
CA GLU A 84 -18.87 2.55 10.07
C GLU A 84 -17.76 2.64 9.03
N CYS A 85 -18.06 2.27 7.79
CA CYS A 85 -17.20 2.40 6.64
C CYS A 85 -17.67 3.59 5.79
N ALA A 86 -16.76 4.52 5.48
CA ALA A 86 -17.04 5.67 4.62
C ALA A 86 -16.09 5.71 3.43
N ILE A 87 -16.64 5.87 2.23
CA ILE A 87 -15.86 6.09 1.01
C ILE A 87 -15.42 7.56 1.03
N ILE A 88 -14.13 7.78 0.78
CA ILE A 88 -13.53 9.11 0.75
C ILE A 88 -13.05 9.44 -0.65
N ASP A 89 -13.47 10.61 -1.13
CA ASP A 89 -13.02 11.16 -2.41
C ASP A 89 -11.57 11.69 -2.33
N LYS A 90 -11.01 12.03 -3.48
CA LYS A 90 -9.62 12.45 -3.62
C LYS A 90 -9.23 13.62 -2.71
N ARG A 91 -10.12 14.63 -2.57
CA ARG A 91 -9.84 15.85 -1.79
C ARG A 91 -9.78 15.51 -0.29
N ASN A 92 -10.80 14.83 0.19
CA ASN A 92 -10.94 14.46 1.59
C ASN A 92 -9.90 13.39 2.00
N PHE A 93 -9.53 12.49 1.08
CA PHE A 93 -8.48 11.50 1.32
C PHE A 93 -7.11 12.16 1.52
N SER A 94 -6.77 13.14 0.69
CA SER A 94 -5.53 13.90 0.86
C SER A 94 -5.50 14.66 2.18
N PHE A 95 -6.62 15.28 2.57
CA PHE A 95 -6.75 15.97 3.85
C PHE A 95 -6.61 15.00 5.04
N ALA A 96 -7.32 13.86 5.03
CA ALA A 96 -7.28 12.85 6.07
C ALA A 96 -5.87 12.24 6.25
N ARG A 97 -5.10 12.17 5.17
CA ARG A 97 -3.72 11.64 5.19
C ARG A 97 -2.69 12.65 5.71
N THR A 98 -2.99 13.93 5.66
CA THR A 98 -2.05 15.01 6.00
C THR A 98 -2.52 15.82 7.21
N ARG A 99 -3.32 16.85 6.96
CA ARG A 99 -3.74 17.82 7.99
C ARG A 99 -4.78 17.28 8.98
N GLY A 100 -5.63 16.36 8.53
CA GLY A 100 -6.63 15.69 9.36
C GLY A 100 -6.17 14.34 9.90
N ALA A 101 -4.87 14.03 9.79
CA ALA A 101 -4.32 12.77 10.26
C ALA A 101 -4.36 12.67 11.80
N ASP A 102 -5.04 11.65 12.31
CA ASP A 102 -4.95 11.29 13.72
C ASP A 102 -3.71 10.40 13.91
N PRO A 103 -2.76 10.78 14.80
CA PRO A 103 -1.56 9.98 15.04
C PRO A 103 -1.86 8.55 15.54
N ALA A 104 -3.01 8.32 16.14
CA ALA A 104 -3.44 7.01 16.63
C ALA A 104 -4.10 6.14 15.55
N ALA A 105 -4.47 6.72 14.40
CA ALA A 105 -5.09 5.99 13.29
C ALA A 105 -4.09 5.09 12.54
N TYR A 106 -4.59 3.98 12.00
CA TYR A 106 -3.78 3.11 11.16
C TYR A 106 -3.88 3.52 9.68
N PHE A 107 -2.74 3.80 9.07
CA PHE A 107 -2.63 4.26 7.70
C PHE A 107 -2.14 3.14 6.78
N ALA A 108 -3.05 2.50 6.07
CA ALA A 108 -2.75 1.58 4.98
C ALA A 108 -2.82 2.31 3.64
N THR A 109 -2.02 3.36 3.48
CA THR A 109 -2.06 4.26 2.33
C THR A 109 -0.86 4.12 1.42
N THR A 110 -1.07 4.41 0.14
CA THR A 110 -0.02 4.53 -0.88
C THR A 110 -0.12 5.90 -1.54
N PHE A 111 1.02 6.54 -1.82
CA PHE A 111 1.01 7.91 -2.34
C PHE A 111 0.48 8.04 -3.78
N TRP A 112 0.48 6.95 -4.54
CA TRP A 112 -0.03 6.93 -5.93
C TRP A 112 -1.53 6.62 -6.04
N ILE A 113 -2.20 6.32 -4.92
CA ILE A 113 -3.65 6.18 -4.86
C ILE A 113 -4.18 7.29 -3.96
N SER A 114 -5.05 8.13 -4.51
CA SER A 114 -5.60 9.30 -3.86
C SER A 114 -7.08 9.15 -3.48
N GLN A 115 -7.58 7.94 -3.38
CA GLN A 115 -8.92 7.61 -2.94
C GLN A 115 -8.91 6.35 -2.08
N GLY A 116 -9.95 6.15 -1.30
CA GLY A 116 -10.05 4.98 -0.44
C GLY A 116 -11.23 5.03 0.47
N ILE A 117 -11.10 4.32 1.58
CA ILE A 117 -12.14 4.26 2.62
C ILE A 117 -11.54 4.55 3.99
N THR A 118 -12.37 5.06 4.89
CA THR A 118 -12.13 5.00 6.33
C THR A 118 -13.01 3.92 6.93
N VAL A 119 -12.46 3.20 7.89
CA VAL A 119 -13.18 2.17 8.64
C VAL A 119 -12.96 2.44 10.12
N LYS A 120 -14.03 2.74 10.87
CA LYS A 120 -13.94 2.92 12.31
C LYS A 120 -13.63 1.59 13.00
N VAL A 121 -12.81 1.64 14.05
CA VAL A 121 -12.51 0.49 14.88
C VAL A 121 -13.32 0.61 16.18
N ASN A 122 -14.09 -0.42 16.50
CA ASN A 122 -14.93 -0.50 17.69
C ASN A 122 -14.40 -1.60 18.65
N ASP A 123 -13.09 -1.68 18.81
CA ASP A 123 -12.46 -2.59 19.79
C ASP A 123 -11.96 -1.77 20.98
N GLU A 124 -12.53 -2.01 22.16
CA GLU A 124 -12.13 -1.32 23.40
C GLU A 124 -10.68 -1.59 23.82
N ARG A 125 -10.07 -2.64 23.26
CA ARG A 125 -8.67 -3.03 23.52
C ARG A 125 -7.67 -2.39 22.58
N ASP A 126 -8.15 -1.85 21.44
CA ASP A 126 -7.33 -1.23 20.43
C ASP A 126 -7.50 0.29 20.47
N PRO A 127 -6.44 1.05 20.81
CA PRO A 127 -6.52 2.51 20.83
C PRO A 127 -6.66 3.14 19.46
N THR A 128 -6.64 2.36 18.37
CA THR A 128 -6.75 2.83 16.99
C THR A 128 -8.18 3.29 16.70
N PRO A 129 -8.43 4.59 16.42
CA PRO A 129 -9.79 5.09 16.21
C PRO A 129 -10.37 4.66 14.87
N TYR A 130 -9.54 4.60 13.81
CA TYR A 130 -9.96 4.21 12.47
C TYR A 130 -8.78 3.75 11.62
N TRP A 131 -9.09 3.02 10.55
CA TRP A 131 -8.15 2.68 9.48
C TRP A 131 -8.44 3.54 8.25
N LEU A 132 -7.40 4.15 7.68
CA LEU A 132 -7.45 4.82 6.39
C LEU A 132 -6.79 3.93 5.34
N ILE A 133 -7.57 3.48 4.38
CA ILE A 133 -7.15 2.45 3.41
C ILE A 133 -7.20 3.03 2.00
N SER A 134 -6.06 3.04 1.30
CA SER A 134 -6.02 3.33 -0.13
C SER A 134 -6.56 2.15 -0.93
N THR A 135 -7.54 2.37 -1.78
CA THR A 135 -8.08 1.35 -2.69
C THR A 135 -8.60 2.00 -3.97
N ARG A 136 -8.48 1.29 -5.09
CA ARG A 136 -9.11 1.67 -6.36
C ARG A 136 -10.55 1.18 -6.46
N LYS A 137 -10.94 0.27 -5.56
CA LYS A 137 -12.22 -0.45 -5.56
C LYS A 137 -12.98 -0.21 -4.25
N ALA A 138 -13.14 1.08 -3.89
CA ALA A 138 -13.73 1.47 -2.62
C ALA A 138 -15.15 0.89 -2.40
N SER A 139 -16.01 0.92 -3.42
CA SER A 139 -17.37 0.39 -3.33
C SER A 139 -17.40 -1.12 -3.12
N GLU A 140 -16.59 -1.86 -3.88
CA GLU A 140 -16.50 -3.33 -3.76
C GLU A 140 -15.95 -3.73 -2.37
N LEU A 141 -14.97 -2.98 -1.86
CA LEU A 141 -14.39 -3.24 -0.55
C LEU A 141 -15.40 -2.99 0.57
N VAL A 142 -16.15 -1.88 0.52
CA VAL A 142 -17.19 -1.58 1.51
C VAL A 142 -18.30 -2.63 1.47
N GLU A 143 -18.72 -3.08 0.30
CA GLU A 143 -19.72 -4.14 0.16
C GLU A 143 -19.22 -5.47 0.77
N ALA A 144 -17.96 -5.83 0.51
CA ALA A 144 -17.37 -7.04 1.09
C ALA A 144 -17.21 -6.98 2.61
N LEU A 145 -17.08 -5.78 3.19
CA LEU A 145 -17.02 -5.59 4.64
C LEU A 145 -18.40 -5.62 5.32
N LYS A 146 -19.48 -5.31 4.56
CA LYS A 146 -20.86 -5.31 5.07
C LYS A 146 -21.58 -6.65 4.90
N SER A 147 -21.08 -7.52 4.03
CA SER A 147 -21.64 -8.85 3.76
C SER A 147 -21.07 -9.89 4.73
#